data_a5162e2f80efe88b0b5f58c00c861d25
#
_entry.id   a5162e2f80efe88b0b5f58c00c861d25
#
_cell.length_a   1.000
_cell.length_b   1.000
_cell.length_c   1.000
_cell.angle_alpha   90.00
_cell.angle_beta   90.00
_cell.angle_gamma   90.00
#
_symmetry.space_group_name_H-M   'P 1'
#
loop_
_entity.id
_entity.type
_entity.pdbx_description
1 polymer ?
#
loop_
_entity_poly.entity_id
_entity_poly.type
_entity_poly.pdbx_seq_one_letter_code
_entity_poly.pdbx_strand_id
1 'polypeptide(L)'
;MSAAKPSPAIPTGTVNSRGPEVYAGPALIIGLAGILVGLAGIGVGLGQGEPRYISSWLLGISFWLSIGIGMLFITAIWFVFVAGLPIVLRCPFELAISGMNYLGLLFLPLIGIILFSSQPGIVWEWMDPDLELYSGYTVAEDVLYQAKAPYLNVPFFLVRVVLYFAVFIGLAEYFRRTSFQLEK
;
A
#
# COMPACT_ATOMS: atom_id res chain seq x y z
N MET A 1 -54.39 -18.22 -26.73
CA MET A 1 -53.84 -17.63 -25.49
C MET A 1 -53.08 -18.71 -24.76
N SER A 2 -51.75 -18.73 -24.92
CA SER A 2 -50.88 -19.70 -24.24
C SER A 2 -50.53 -19.14 -22.87
N ALA A 3 -50.93 -19.85 -21.81
CA ALA A 3 -50.62 -19.46 -20.44
C ALA A 3 -49.10 -19.59 -20.22
N ALA A 4 -48.43 -18.48 -19.85
CA ALA A 4 -47.03 -18.46 -19.52
C ALA A 4 -46.77 -19.39 -18.32
N LYS A 5 -45.85 -20.35 -18.50
CA LYS A 5 -45.39 -21.27 -17.47
C LYS A 5 -44.78 -20.44 -16.31
N PRO A 6 -45.23 -20.65 -15.05
CA PRO A 6 -44.70 -19.94 -13.93
C PRO A 6 -43.17 -20.18 -13.81
N SER A 7 -42.41 -19.12 -13.67
CA SER A 7 -40.98 -19.21 -13.42
C SER A 7 -40.71 -20.02 -12.15
N PRO A 8 -39.71 -20.92 -12.13
CA PRO A 8 -39.37 -21.67 -10.95
C PRO A 8 -39.02 -20.71 -9.82
N ALA A 9 -39.66 -20.85 -8.68
CA ALA A 9 -39.35 -20.06 -7.48
C ALA A 9 -37.89 -20.29 -7.11
N ILE A 10 -37.15 -19.21 -7.08
CA ILE A 10 -35.76 -19.22 -6.58
C ILE A 10 -35.84 -19.69 -5.12
N PRO A 11 -35.15 -20.79 -4.74
CA PRO A 11 -35.18 -21.24 -3.37
C PRO A 11 -34.61 -20.12 -2.50
N THR A 12 -35.44 -19.49 -1.70
CA THR A 12 -35.03 -18.58 -0.63
C THR A 12 -34.41 -19.39 0.51
N GLY A 13 -33.36 -20.16 0.18
CA GLY A 13 -32.49 -20.70 1.18
C GLY A 13 -31.86 -19.51 1.90
N THR A 14 -32.10 -19.39 3.20
CA THR A 14 -31.36 -18.47 4.06
C THR A 14 -29.89 -18.83 3.91
N VAL A 15 -29.21 -18.10 3.01
CA VAL A 15 -27.76 -18.07 3.00
C VAL A 15 -27.39 -17.55 4.38
N ASN A 16 -26.99 -18.44 5.25
CA ASN A 16 -26.48 -18.10 6.58
C ASN A 16 -25.11 -17.45 6.35
N SER A 17 -25.14 -16.27 5.74
CA SER A 17 -23.99 -15.39 5.63
C SER A 17 -23.71 -14.92 7.05
N ARG A 18 -22.83 -15.67 7.74
CA ARG A 18 -22.15 -15.07 8.89
C ARG A 18 -21.55 -13.79 8.35
N GLY A 19 -22.13 -12.66 8.77
CA GLY A 19 -21.74 -11.35 8.24
C GLY A 19 -20.24 -11.15 8.39
N PRO A 20 -19.62 -10.26 7.61
CA PRO A 20 -18.18 -9.96 7.67
C PRO A 20 -17.72 -9.61 9.08
N GLU A 21 -18.62 -9.20 9.94
CA GLU A 21 -18.40 -8.87 11.36
C GLU A 21 -17.79 -10.02 12.17
N VAL A 22 -18.08 -11.28 11.84
CA VAL A 22 -17.53 -12.45 12.56
C VAL A 22 -16.02 -12.59 12.34
N TYR A 23 -15.52 -12.15 11.19
CA TYR A 23 -14.08 -12.23 10.85
C TYR A 23 -13.33 -10.95 11.13
N ALA A 24 -14.02 -9.83 11.35
CA ALA A 24 -13.39 -8.52 11.59
C ALA A 24 -12.54 -8.52 12.86
N GLY A 25 -13.02 -9.12 13.95
CA GLY A 25 -12.28 -9.19 15.21
C GLY A 25 -10.96 -9.98 15.09
N PRO A 26 -10.99 -11.25 14.66
CA PRO A 26 -9.76 -12.03 14.47
C PRO A 26 -8.79 -11.40 13.47
N ALA A 27 -9.27 -10.85 12.36
CA ALA A 27 -8.43 -10.18 11.37
C ALA A 27 -7.73 -8.95 11.93
N LEU A 28 -8.42 -8.15 12.75
CA LEU A 28 -7.86 -6.98 13.41
C LEU A 28 -6.76 -7.38 14.41
N ILE A 29 -6.99 -8.42 15.21
CA ILE A 29 -6.01 -8.92 16.18
C ILE A 29 -4.74 -9.40 15.46
N ILE A 30 -4.90 -10.20 14.39
CA ILE A 30 -3.77 -10.70 13.59
C ILE A 30 -3.02 -9.54 12.95
N GLY A 31 -3.74 -8.57 12.39
CA GLY A 31 -3.15 -7.37 11.78
C GLY A 31 -2.35 -6.53 12.77
N LEU A 32 -2.90 -6.25 13.95
CA LEU A 32 -2.21 -5.51 15.01
C LEU A 32 -0.99 -6.28 15.53
N ALA A 33 -1.11 -7.58 15.74
CA ALA A 33 0.03 -8.42 16.15
C ALA A 33 1.15 -8.36 15.10
N GLY A 34 0.81 -8.47 13.81
CA GLY A 34 1.78 -8.34 12.71
C GLY A 34 2.49 -6.98 12.70
N ILE A 35 1.76 -5.89 12.92
CA ILE A 35 2.34 -4.54 12.99
C ILE A 35 3.29 -4.44 14.19
N LEU A 36 2.89 -4.93 15.36
CA LEU A 36 3.73 -4.89 16.57
C LEU A 36 5.02 -5.70 16.38
N VAL A 37 4.94 -6.90 15.83
CA VAL A 37 6.12 -7.74 15.52
C VAL A 37 7.01 -7.04 14.51
N GLY A 38 6.45 -6.44 13.47
CA GLY A 38 7.21 -5.70 12.46
C GLY A 38 7.92 -4.47 13.03
N LEU A 39 7.24 -3.67 13.87
CA LEU A 39 7.84 -2.52 14.55
C LEU A 39 8.95 -2.93 15.53
N ALA A 40 8.73 -4.03 16.27
CA ALA A 40 9.78 -4.61 17.12
C ALA A 40 10.98 -5.05 16.30
N GLY A 41 10.76 -5.67 15.14
CA GLY A 41 11.82 -6.04 14.19
C GLY A 41 12.62 -4.83 13.70
N ILE A 42 11.95 -3.72 13.38
CA ILE A 42 12.63 -2.46 13.01
C ILE A 42 13.51 -1.98 14.16
N GLY A 43 12.99 -1.98 15.41
CA GLY A 43 13.75 -1.58 16.59
C GLY A 43 15.01 -2.43 16.81
N VAL A 44 14.90 -3.76 16.65
CA VAL A 44 16.02 -4.68 16.72
C VAL A 44 17.02 -4.41 15.58
N GLY A 45 16.54 -4.19 14.37
CA GLY A 45 17.38 -3.88 13.20
C GLY A 45 18.22 -2.62 13.41
N LEU A 46 17.61 -1.56 13.92
CA LEU A 46 18.30 -0.31 14.24
C LEU A 46 19.32 -0.48 15.36
N GLY A 47 18.98 -1.26 16.41
CA GLY A 47 19.88 -1.50 17.54
C GLY A 47 21.10 -2.36 17.20
N GLN A 48 20.97 -3.26 16.21
CA GLN A 48 22.04 -4.16 15.76
C GLN A 48 22.75 -3.67 14.48
N GLY A 49 22.25 -2.61 13.83
CA GLY A 49 22.75 -2.17 12.53
C GLY A 49 22.42 -3.14 11.39
N GLU A 50 21.38 -3.98 11.57
CA GLU A 50 21.00 -5.01 10.61
C GLU A 50 19.89 -4.52 9.67
N PRO A 51 20.17 -4.26 8.38
CA PRO A 51 19.19 -3.73 7.44
C PRO A 51 18.08 -4.71 7.09
N ARG A 52 18.27 -6.00 7.33
CA ARG A 52 17.36 -7.10 6.95
C ARG A 52 15.93 -6.91 7.45
N TYR A 53 15.75 -6.48 8.68
CA TYR A 53 14.42 -6.29 9.27
C TYR A 53 13.69 -5.10 8.65
N ILE A 54 14.43 -4.02 8.38
CA ILE A 54 13.89 -2.81 7.76
C ILE A 54 13.52 -3.08 6.31
N SER A 55 14.39 -3.80 5.58
CA SER A 55 14.13 -4.22 4.20
C SER A 55 12.92 -5.16 4.09
N SER A 56 12.71 -6.05 5.08
CA SER A 56 11.52 -6.92 5.13
C SER A 56 10.24 -6.11 5.32
N TRP A 57 10.27 -5.08 6.17
CA TRP A 57 9.14 -4.16 6.35
C TRP A 57 8.83 -3.40 5.06
N LEU A 58 9.86 -2.87 4.40
CA LEU A 58 9.73 -2.18 3.12
C LEU A 58 9.16 -3.09 2.02
N LEU A 59 9.62 -4.34 1.96
CA LEU A 59 9.12 -5.34 1.03
C LEU A 59 7.62 -5.60 1.24
N GLY A 60 7.21 -5.78 2.49
CA GLY A 60 5.81 -5.99 2.86
C GLY A 60 4.91 -4.82 2.41
N ILE A 61 5.32 -3.59 2.69
CA ILE A 61 4.59 -2.39 2.24
C ILE A 61 4.55 -2.34 0.71
N SER A 62 5.68 -2.56 0.04
CA SER A 62 5.78 -2.49 -1.42
C SER A 62 4.88 -3.50 -2.11
N PHE A 63 4.75 -4.71 -1.54
CA PHE A 63 3.84 -5.74 -2.03
C PHE A 63 2.38 -5.29 -1.98
N TRP A 64 1.92 -4.81 -0.83
CA TRP A 64 0.54 -4.34 -0.69
C TRP A 64 0.27 -3.05 -1.47
N LEU A 65 1.26 -2.16 -1.56
CA LEU A 65 1.17 -0.93 -2.34
C LEU A 65 0.99 -1.23 -3.82
N SER A 66 1.73 -2.20 -4.38
CA SER A 66 1.59 -2.60 -5.78
C SER A 66 0.20 -3.15 -6.10
N ILE A 67 -0.38 -3.96 -5.19
CA ILE A 67 -1.76 -4.42 -5.31
C ILE A 67 -2.74 -3.24 -5.27
N GLY A 68 -2.60 -2.34 -4.31
CA GLY A 68 -3.45 -1.15 -4.16
C GLY A 68 -3.42 -0.25 -5.40
N ILE A 69 -2.23 0.02 -5.95
CA ILE A 69 -2.07 0.82 -7.17
C ILE A 69 -2.68 0.09 -8.38
N GLY A 70 -2.51 -1.23 -8.50
CA GLY A 70 -3.13 -2.03 -9.55
C GLY A 70 -4.65 -1.94 -9.51
N MET A 71 -5.25 -2.08 -8.32
CA MET A 71 -6.71 -1.95 -8.14
C MET A 71 -7.20 -0.53 -8.42
N LEU A 72 -6.43 0.49 -8.01
CA LEU A 72 -6.74 1.89 -8.30
C LEU A 72 -6.72 2.16 -9.81
N PHE A 73 -5.74 1.62 -10.52
CA PHE A 73 -5.61 1.75 -11.97
C PHE A 73 -6.79 1.09 -12.71
N ILE A 74 -7.17 -0.12 -12.34
CA ILE A 74 -8.33 -0.80 -12.92
C ILE A 74 -9.61 -0.02 -12.64
N THR A 75 -9.79 0.49 -11.43
CA THR A 75 -10.94 1.34 -11.07
C THR A 75 -10.99 2.59 -11.92
N ALA A 76 -9.85 3.27 -12.13
CA ALA A 76 -9.76 4.45 -12.98
C ALA A 76 -10.17 4.15 -14.43
N ILE A 77 -9.71 3.03 -14.99
CA ILE A 77 -10.12 2.58 -16.33
C ILE A 77 -11.64 2.43 -16.41
N TRP A 78 -12.26 1.87 -15.39
CA TRP A 78 -13.72 1.69 -15.37
C TRP A 78 -14.49 2.98 -15.40
N PHE A 79 -14.05 3.95 -14.64
CA PHE A 79 -14.68 5.27 -14.65
C PHE A 79 -14.52 5.97 -16.01
N VAL A 80 -13.40 5.77 -16.70
CA VAL A 80 -13.15 6.36 -18.03
C VAL A 80 -14.00 5.72 -19.13
N PHE A 81 -14.10 4.38 -19.11
CA PHE A 81 -14.79 3.66 -20.20
C PHE A 81 -16.27 3.42 -19.95
N VAL A 82 -16.82 3.91 -18.81
CA VAL A 82 -18.23 3.70 -18.44
C VAL A 82 -18.63 2.22 -18.59
N ALA A 83 -17.68 1.32 -18.39
CA ALA A 83 -17.88 -0.11 -18.54
C ALA A 83 -18.78 -0.60 -17.40
N GLY A 84 -19.96 -1.15 -17.75
CA GLY A 84 -20.87 -1.78 -16.79
C GLY A 84 -20.21 -3.00 -16.16
N LEU A 85 -19.51 -2.77 -15.05
CA LEU A 85 -18.91 -3.87 -14.32
C LEU A 85 -19.97 -4.73 -13.64
N PRO A 86 -19.69 -6.04 -13.56
CA PRO A 86 -20.44 -6.88 -12.66
C PRO A 86 -20.31 -6.30 -11.24
N ILE A 87 -21.42 -5.97 -10.62
CA ILE A 87 -21.55 -5.47 -9.24
C ILE A 87 -20.68 -6.27 -8.25
N VAL A 88 -20.47 -7.54 -8.56
CA VAL A 88 -19.66 -8.47 -7.77
C VAL A 88 -18.19 -8.07 -7.62
N LEU A 89 -17.60 -7.45 -8.64
CA LEU A 89 -16.17 -7.07 -8.61
C LEU A 89 -15.92 -5.70 -7.98
N ARG A 90 -16.94 -4.86 -7.90
CA ARG A 90 -16.85 -3.51 -7.35
C ARG A 90 -16.44 -3.53 -5.87
N CYS A 91 -17.10 -4.34 -5.07
CA CYS A 91 -16.88 -4.39 -3.62
C CYS A 91 -15.43 -4.74 -3.22
N PRO A 92 -14.80 -5.81 -3.76
CA PRO A 92 -13.41 -6.13 -3.44
C PRO A 92 -12.42 -5.05 -3.90
N PHE A 93 -12.67 -4.35 -5.01
CA PHE A 93 -11.80 -3.28 -5.47
C PHE A 93 -11.89 -2.03 -4.56
N GLU A 94 -13.09 -1.63 -4.16
CA GLU A 94 -13.29 -0.53 -3.23
C GLU A 94 -12.64 -0.80 -1.86
N LEU A 95 -12.72 -2.05 -1.39
CA LEU A 95 -12.06 -2.47 -0.16
C LEU A 95 -10.53 -2.39 -0.28
N ALA A 96 -9.96 -2.90 -1.37
CA ALA A 96 -8.52 -2.84 -1.61
C ALA A 96 -7.99 -1.40 -1.70
N ILE A 97 -8.72 -0.52 -2.40
CA ILE A 97 -8.36 0.90 -2.54
C ILE A 97 -8.46 1.62 -1.18
N SER A 98 -9.44 1.29 -0.34
CA SER A 98 -9.56 1.90 0.99
C SER A 98 -8.37 1.61 1.90
N GLY A 99 -7.63 0.52 1.64
CA GLY A 99 -6.39 0.16 2.31
C GLY A 99 -5.23 1.13 2.08
N MET A 100 -5.29 2.00 1.06
CA MET A 100 -4.22 2.91 0.70
C MET A 100 -3.85 3.89 1.83
N ASN A 101 -4.84 4.35 2.59
CA ASN A 101 -4.63 5.22 3.76
C ASN A 101 -3.76 4.55 4.83
N TYR A 102 -4.01 3.25 5.08
CA TYR A 102 -3.24 2.47 6.05
C TYR A 102 -1.82 2.20 5.58
N LEU A 103 -1.62 2.02 4.27
CA LEU A 103 -0.28 1.86 3.68
C LEU A 103 0.56 3.13 3.85
N GLY A 104 -0.05 4.31 3.66
CA GLY A 104 0.60 5.58 3.97
C GLY A 104 1.04 5.67 5.44
N LEU A 105 0.18 5.24 6.37
CA LEU A 105 0.51 5.21 7.79
C LEU A 105 1.64 4.21 8.10
N LEU A 106 1.61 3.03 7.48
CA LEU A 106 2.66 2.01 7.66
C LEU A 106 4.00 2.42 7.05
N PHE A 107 4.02 3.42 6.15
CA PHE A 107 5.26 3.98 5.60
C PHE A 107 5.93 4.97 6.56
N LEU A 108 5.21 5.55 7.54
CA LEU A 108 5.75 6.52 8.49
C LEU A 108 6.97 6.04 9.29
N PRO A 109 7.05 4.77 9.77
CA PRO A 109 8.25 4.29 10.44
C PRO A 109 9.51 4.42 9.59
N LEU A 110 9.43 4.16 8.28
CA LEU A 110 10.56 4.31 7.35
C LEU A 110 10.98 5.78 7.22
N ILE A 111 10.00 6.70 7.12
CA ILE A 111 10.28 8.14 7.12
C ILE A 111 10.94 8.55 8.45
N GLY A 112 10.46 8.01 9.56
CA GLY A 112 11.05 8.24 10.88
C GLY A 112 12.52 7.80 10.95
N ILE A 113 12.86 6.65 10.40
CA ILE A 113 14.24 6.16 10.31
C ILE A 113 15.10 7.13 9.48
N ILE A 114 14.63 7.55 8.32
CA ILE A 114 15.34 8.47 7.43
C ILE A 114 15.64 9.81 8.11
N LEU A 115 14.71 10.31 8.93
CA LEU A 115 14.84 11.63 9.55
C LEU A 115 15.60 11.63 10.88
N PHE A 116 15.52 10.55 11.63
CA PHE A 116 15.98 10.52 13.03
C PHE A 116 17.05 9.47 13.31
N SER A 117 17.32 8.54 12.38
CA SER A 117 18.38 7.54 12.58
C SER A 117 19.77 8.16 12.36
N SER A 118 20.71 7.69 13.16
CA SER A 118 22.15 7.97 12.95
C SER A 118 22.77 7.16 11.80
N GLN A 119 22.00 6.27 11.18
CA GLN A 119 22.43 5.40 10.08
C GLN A 119 21.56 5.64 8.85
N PRO A 120 21.76 6.73 8.10
CA PRO A 120 20.87 7.09 6.99
C PRO A 120 20.88 6.04 5.87
N GLY A 121 22.00 5.35 5.65
CA GLY A 121 22.14 4.31 4.63
C GLY A 121 21.43 2.98 4.93
N ILE A 122 20.92 2.78 6.15
CA ILE A 122 20.32 1.49 6.56
C ILE A 122 19.05 1.12 5.78
N VAL A 123 18.32 2.12 5.27
CA VAL A 123 17.12 1.90 4.43
C VAL A 123 17.50 1.84 2.96
N TRP A 124 18.27 2.82 2.50
CA TRP A 124 18.80 2.90 1.13
C TRP A 124 20.24 3.42 1.17
N GLU A 125 21.15 2.66 0.63
CA GLU A 125 22.60 2.94 0.61
C GLU A 125 22.92 4.35 0.06
N TRP A 126 22.19 4.83 -0.95
CA TRP A 126 22.40 6.16 -1.53
C TRP A 126 22.11 7.34 -0.59
N MET A 127 21.49 7.11 0.56
CA MET A 127 21.23 8.14 1.58
C MET A 127 22.45 8.42 2.46
N ASP A 128 23.46 7.54 2.41
CA ASP A 128 24.73 7.70 3.10
C ASP A 128 25.86 7.89 2.08
N PRO A 129 26.31 9.15 1.84
CA PRO A 129 27.35 9.43 0.87
C PRO A 129 28.71 8.81 1.21
N ASP A 130 28.97 8.56 2.51
CA ASP A 130 30.22 8.05 3.02
C ASP A 130 30.29 6.53 3.09
N LEU A 131 29.18 5.85 2.76
CA LEU A 131 29.11 4.40 2.76
C LEU A 131 30.02 3.81 1.68
N GLU A 132 30.94 2.91 2.08
CA GLU A 132 31.77 2.17 1.14
C GLU A 132 30.98 1.08 0.42
N LEU A 133 31.03 1.12 -0.92
CA LEU A 133 30.44 0.11 -1.78
C LEU A 133 31.38 -1.08 -1.96
N TYR A 134 30.86 -2.23 -2.37
CA TYR A 134 31.66 -3.45 -2.67
C TYR A 134 32.78 -3.23 -3.69
N SER A 135 32.72 -2.15 -4.46
CA SER A 135 33.73 -1.76 -5.45
C SER A 135 34.91 -0.99 -4.89
N GLY A 136 34.91 -0.69 -3.57
CA GLY A 136 35.97 0.07 -2.89
C GLY A 136 35.88 1.59 -3.09
N TYR A 137 34.74 2.08 -3.63
CA TYR A 137 34.40 3.51 -3.74
C TYR A 137 33.31 3.84 -2.74
N THR A 138 33.26 5.09 -2.31
CA THR A 138 32.12 5.62 -1.56
C THR A 138 30.93 5.88 -2.47
N VAL A 139 29.72 5.94 -1.90
CA VAL A 139 28.51 6.31 -2.66
C VAL A 139 28.69 7.67 -3.35
N ALA A 140 29.36 8.63 -2.70
CA ALA A 140 29.61 9.95 -3.26
C ALA A 140 30.53 9.93 -4.49
N GLU A 141 31.43 8.95 -4.59
CA GLU A 141 32.37 8.79 -5.72
C GLU A 141 31.77 8.01 -6.88
N ASP A 142 30.63 7.32 -6.69
CA ASP A 142 29.97 6.59 -7.75
C ASP A 142 29.45 7.55 -8.85
N VAL A 143 29.95 7.34 -10.07
CA VAL A 143 29.57 8.13 -11.25
C VAL A 143 28.07 8.05 -11.53
N LEU A 144 27.42 6.89 -11.27
CA LEU A 144 25.98 6.71 -11.46
C LEU A 144 25.18 7.49 -10.41
N TYR A 145 25.67 7.55 -9.18
CA TYR A 145 25.07 8.37 -8.13
C TYR A 145 25.21 9.86 -8.45
N GLN A 146 26.41 10.32 -8.83
CA GLN A 146 26.64 11.72 -9.19
C GLN A 146 25.74 12.21 -10.32
N ALA A 147 25.53 11.39 -11.35
CA ALA A 147 24.62 11.70 -12.45
C ALA A 147 23.16 11.83 -12.00
N LYS A 148 22.77 11.15 -10.93
CA LYS A 148 21.40 11.12 -10.38
C LYS A 148 21.23 11.92 -9.10
N ALA A 149 22.29 12.53 -8.56
CA ALA A 149 22.29 13.27 -7.30
C ALA A 149 21.18 14.35 -7.21
N PRO A 150 20.82 15.09 -8.28
CA PRO A 150 19.72 16.04 -8.25
C PRO A 150 18.35 15.36 -7.96
N TYR A 151 18.23 14.07 -8.32
CA TYR A 151 17.03 13.26 -8.10
C TYR A 151 17.11 12.41 -6.83
N LEU A 152 18.29 11.89 -6.49
CA LEU A 152 18.58 11.04 -5.34
C LEU A 152 19.10 11.89 -4.17
N ASN A 153 18.24 12.75 -3.64
CA ASN A 153 18.53 13.49 -2.41
C ASN A 153 17.34 13.34 -1.44
N VAL A 154 17.62 13.32 -0.15
CA VAL A 154 16.64 13.06 0.91
C VAL A 154 15.47 14.06 0.88
N PRO A 155 15.67 15.39 0.80
CA PRO A 155 14.56 16.32 0.75
C PRO A 155 13.63 16.09 -0.44
N PHE A 156 14.17 15.89 -1.63
CA PHE A 156 13.37 15.65 -2.83
C PHE A 156 12.67 14.28 -2.80
N PHE A 157 13.32 13.28 -2.20
CA PHE A 157 12.69 11.99 -1.98
C PHE A 157 11.45 12.09 -1.07
N LEU A 158 11.56 12.82 0.06
CA LEU A 158 10.44 13.01 0.99
C LEU A 158 9.29 13.77 0.33
N VAL A 159 9.57 14.81 -0.42
CA VAL A 159 8.54 15.55 -1.18
C VAL A 159 7.81 14.62 -2.15
N ARG A 160 8.54 13.76 -2.87
CA ARG A 160 7.94 12.77 -3.78
C ARG A 160 7.08 11.75 -3.05
N VAL A 161 7.53 11.23 -1.92
CA VAL A 161 6.76 10.27 -1.12
C VAL A 161 5.43 10.88 -0.71
N VAL A 162 5.46 12.10 -0.15
CA VAL A 162 4.25 12.82 0.25
C VAL A 162 3.33 13.06 -0.95
N LEU A 163 3.88 13.51 -2.08
CA LEU A 163 3.11 13.77 -3.30
C LEU A 163 2.44 12.49 -3.82
N TYR A 164 3.15 11.38 -3.90
CA TYR A 164 2.63 10.13 -4.41
C TYR A 164 1.52 9.57 -3.51
N PHE A 165 1.72 9.55 -2.20
CA PHE A 165 0.68 9.12 -1.28
C PHE A 165 -0.53 10.07 -1.31
N ALA A 166 -0.33 11.38 -1.40
CA ALA A 166 -1.42 12.36 -1.52
C ALA A 166 -2.26 12.10 -2.78
N VAL A 167 -1.61 11.85 -3.92
CA VAL A 167 -2.30 11.54 -5.19
C VAL A 167 -3.05 10.20 -5.08
N PHE A 168 -2.41 9.14 -4.60
CA PHE A 168 -3.04 7.82 -4.51
C PHE A 168 -4.21 7.80 -3.53
N ILE A 169 -4.04 8.42 -2.35
CA ILE A 169 -5.10 8.54 -1.34
C ILE A 169 -6.23 9.42 -1.86
N GLY A 170 -5.90 10.54 -2.52
CA GLY A 170 -6.88 11.44 -3.10
C GLY A 170 -7.72 10.77 -4.19
N LEU A 171 -7.09 10.03 -5.09
CA LEU A 171 -7.80 9.26 -6.13
C LEU A 171 -8.65 8.13 -5.52
N ALA A 172 -8.12 7.41 -4.53
CA ALA A 172 -8.85 6.36 -3.84
C ALA A 172 -10.13 6.90 -3.18
N GLU A 173 -10.02 8.03 -2.49
CA GLU A 173 -11.16 8.68 -1.84
C GLU A 173 -12.15 9.25 -2.87
N TYR A 174 -11.67 9.85 -3.96
CA TYR A 174 -12.51 10.35 -5.05
C TYR A 174 -13.36 9.23 -5.66
N PHE A 175 -12.75 8.11 -6.04
CA PHE A 175 -13.48 6.98 -6.63
C PHE A 175 -14.46 6.37 -5.63
N ARG A 176 -14.07 6.22 -4.37
CA ARG A 176 -14.95 5.72 -3.32
C ARG A 176 -16.20 6.61 -3.15
N ARG A 177 -16.03 7.92 -3.05
CA ARG A 177 -17.16 8.87 -2.90
C ARG A 177 -18.08 8.85 -4.11
N THR A 178 -17.51 8.84 -5.32
CA THR A 178 -18.29 8.82 -6.57
C THR A 178 -19.08 7.52 -6.69
N SER A 179 -18.47 6.40 -6.28
CA SER A 179 -19.11 5.09 -6.27
C SER A 179 -20.37 5.06 -5.38
N PHE A 180 -20.31 5.60 -4.17
CA PHE A 180 -21.48 5.71 -3.27
C PHE A 180 -22.58 6.65 -3.78
N GLN A 181 -22.26 7.64 -4.61
CA GLN A 181 -23.26 8.53 -5.19
C GLN A 181 -24.09 7.88 -6.30
N LEU A 182 -23.50 6.91 -7.00
CA LEU A 182 -24.19 6.16 -8.07
C LEU A 182 -25.17 5.09 -7.53
N GLU A 183 -25.16 4.82 -6.24
CA GLU A 183 -26.08 3.88 -5.57
C GLU A 183 -27.36 4.55 -5.03
N LYS A 184 -27.43 5.87 -5.04
CA LYS A 184 -28.62 6.65 -4.64
C LYS A 184 -29.49 6.98 -5.82
#